data_2b2d0c622ecede70ab8eaac4c3269ec8
#
_entry.id   2b2d0c622ecede70ab8eaac4c3269ec8
#
_cell.length_a   1.000
_cell.length_b   1.000
_cell.length_c   1.000
_cell.angle_alpha   90.00
_cell.angle_beta   90.00
_cell.angle_gamma   90.00
#
_symmetry.space_group_name_H-M   'P 1'
#
loop_
_entity.id
_entity.type
_entity.pdbx_description
1 polymer ?
#
loop_
_entity_poly.entity_id
_entity_poly.type
_entity_poly.pdbx_seq_one_letter_code
_entity_poly.pdbx_strand_id
1 'polypeptide(L)' 'MEKYVVLRTIPGNAAECGSLIEKNYQEKLFAVINDDDSVLMIARTEEAAEKLHKELLSYL' A
#
# COMPACT_ATOMS: atom_id res chain seq x y z
N MET A 1 -8.69 -15.41 0.44
CA MET A 1 -8.54 -14.09 -0.18
C MET A 1 -7.47 -13.31 0.53
N GLU A 2 -6.83 -12.44 -0.18
CA GLU A 2 -5.63 -11.80 0.32
C GLU A 2 -5.90 -10.43 0.91
N LYS A 3 -5.16 -10.12 1.96
CA LYS A 3 -5.19 -8.81 2.60
C LYS A 3 -3.97 -7.98 2.23
N TYR A 4 -3.26 -8.37 1.20
CA TYR A 4 -2.01 -7.73 0.80
C TYR A 4 -2.18 -6.94 -0.48
N VAL A 5 -1.52 -5.80 -0.54
CA VAL A 5 -1.39 -5.03 -1.77
C VAL A 5 0.08 -4.67 -1.92
N VAL A 6 0.62 -4.90 -3.10
CA VAL A 6 2.02 -4.57 -3.39
C VAL A 6 2.05 -3.46 -4.43
N LEU A 7 2.78 -2.41 -4.13
CA LEU A 7 3.01 -1.32 -5.06
C LEU A 7 4.48 -1.30 -5.44
N ARG A 8 4.76 -1.32 -6.73
CA ARG A 8 6.12 -1.16 -7.24
C ARG A 8 6.36 0.30 -7.57
N THR A 9 7.54 0.78 -7.22
CA THR A 9 7.94 2.15 -7.51
C THR A 9 9.24 2.16 -8.28
N ILE A 10 9.67 3.32 -8.72
CA ILE A 10 11.03 3.46 -9.22
C ILE A 10 11.97 3.31 -8.02
N PRO A 11 13.19 2.81 -8.24
CA PRO A 11 14.16 2.63 -7.16
C PRO A 11 14.37 3.91 -6.35
N GLY A 12 14.40 3.76 -5.04
CA GLY A 12 14.61 4.87 -4.12
C GLY A 12 13.36 5.59 -3.66
N ASN A 13 12.19 5.31 -4.27
CA ASN A 13 10.95 6.04 -3.94
C ASN A 13 9.99 5.29 -3.03
N ALA A 14 10.28 4.03 -2.70
CA ALA A 14 9.34 3.23 -1.93
C ALA A 14 9.08 3.78 -0.52
N ALA A 15 10.12 4.27 0.15
CA ALA A 15 9.97 4.79 1.50
C ALA A 15 9.03 5.99 1.54
N GLU A 16 9.17 6.89 0.57
CA GLU A 16 8.31 8.06 0.48
C GLU A 16 6.88 7.69 0.16
N CYS A 17 6.69 6.79 -0.80
CA CYS A 17 5.36 6.27 -1.14
C CYS A 17 4.72 5.56 0.05
N GLY A 18 5.49 4.74 0.75
CA GLY A 18 5.01 4.03 1.93
C GLY A 18 4.54 4.98 3.01
N SER A 19 5.28 6.05 3.25
CA SER A 19 4.92 7.06 4.25
C SER A 19 3.61 7.76 3.89
N LEU A 20 3.44 8.10 2.62
CA LEU A 20 2.21 8.75 2.17
C LEU A 20 1.01 7.82 2.29
N ILE A 21 1.19 6.56 1.92
CA ILE A 21 0.13 5.56 2.03
C ILE A 21 -0.26 5.34 3.48
N GLU A 22 0.72 5.19 4.35
CA GLU A 22 0.47 4.99 5.77
C GLU A 22 -0.31 6.17 6.36
N LYS A 23 0.06 7.38 5.99
CA LYS A 23 -0.59 8.57 6.48
C LYS A 23 -2.03 8.69 6.01
N ASN A 24 -2.30 8.34 4.75
CA ASN A 24 -3.62 8.54 4.15
C ASN A 24 -4.58 7.37 4.38
N TYR A 25 -4.08 6.20 4.69
CA TYR A 25 -4.90 4.99 4.80
C TYR A 25 -4.73 4.26 6.12
N GLN A 26 -4.29 4.93 7.17
CA GLN A 26 -3.96 4.26 8.43
C GLN A 26 -5.13 3.50 9.04
N GLU A 27 -6.37 3.92 8.81
CA GLU A 27 -7.52 3.19 9.34
C GLU A 27 -7.74 1.85 8.65
N LYS A 28 -7.26 1.72 7.42
CA LYS A 28 -7.45 0.52 6.62
C LYS A 28 -6.28 -0.42 6.67
N LEU A 29 -5.15 0.04 7.20
CA LEU A 29 -3.91 -0.72 7.16
C LEU A 29 -3.53 -1.28 8.51
N PHE A 30 -3.04 -2.51 8.50
CA PHE A 30 -2.44 -3.14 9.66
C PHE A 30 -0.94 -2.84 9.71
N ALA A 31 -0.28 -2.87 8.55
CA ALA A 31 1.15 -2.60 8.46
C ALA A 31 1.52 -2.16 7.06
N VAL A 32 2.60 -1.39 6.98
CA VAL A 32 3.21 -1.00 5.71
C VAL A 32 4.69 -1.31 5.82
N ILE A 33 5.19 -2.09 4.88
CA ILE A 33 6.59 -2.48 4.84
C ILE A 33 7.11 -2.07 3.48
N ASN A 34 8.25 -1.42 3.44
CA ASN A 34 8.82 -1.02 2.16
C ASN A 34 10.27 -1.44 2.02
N ASP A 35 10.65 -1.65 0.80
CA ASP A 35 12.02 -1.88 0.36
C ASP A 35 12.34 -0.78 -0.65
N ASP A 36 13.45 -0.87 -1.33
CA ASP A 36 13.91 0.20 -2.22
C ASP A 36 12.90 0.56 -3.32
N ASP A 37 12.27 -0.42 -3.92
CA ASP A 37 11.36 -0.24 -5.06
C ASP A 37 9.98 -0.86 -4.87
N SER A 38 9.64 -1.25 -3.66
CA SER A 38 8.32 -1.86 -3.42
C SER A 38 7.77 -1.49 -2.06
N VAL A 39 6.45 -1.41 -2.01
CA VAL A 39 5.71 -1.17 -0.78
C VAL A 39 4.72 -2.31 -0.62
N LEU A 40 4.81 -3.02 0.49
CA LEU A 40 3.86 -4.06 0.84
C LEU A 40 2.90 -3.49 1.88
N MET A 41 1.64 -3.48 1.54
CA MET A 41 0.58 -3.01 2.43
C MET A 41 -0.21 -4.20 2.92
N ILE A 42 -0.36 -4.32 4.22
CA ILE A 42 -1.17 -5.35 4.82
C ILE A 42 -2.41 -4.66 5.36
N ALA A 43 -3.54 -4.94 4.75
CA ALA A 43 -4.80 -4.32 5.15
C ALA A 43 -5.43 -5.06 6.33
N ARG A 44 -6.31 -4.40 7.03
CA ARG A 44 -6.97 -5.00 8.18
C ARG A 44 -8.02 -6.02 7.78
N THR A 45 -8.61 -5.84 6.60
CA THR A 45 -9.63 -6.75 6.07
C THR A 45 -9.39 -6.94 4.59
N GLU A 46 -10.01 -7.99 4.04
CA GLU A 46 -9.97 -8.25 2.59
C GLU A 46 -10.65 -7.13 1.82
N GLU A 47 -11.74 -6.62 2.37
CA GLU A 47 -12.46 -5.51 1.73
C GLU A 47 -11.61 -4.26 1.67
N ALA A 48 -10.87 -3.98 2.72
CA ALA A 48 -9.97 -2.83 2.77
C ALA A 48 -8.86 -2.99 1.73
N ALA A 49 -8.30 -4.19 1.59
CA ALA A 49 -7.27 -4.47 0.60
C ALA A 49 -7.79 -4.25 -0.82
N GLU A 50 -8.97 -4.76 -1.10
CA GLU A 50 -9.59 -4.61 -2.41
C GLU A 50 -9.85 -3.15 -2.75
N LYS A 51 -10.38 -2.41 -1.80
CA LYS A 51 -10.66 -0.99 -1.99
C LYS A 51 -9.37 -0.19 -2.20
N LEU A 52 -8.35 -0.48 -1.40
CA LEU A 52 -7.06 0.16 -1.53
C LEU A 52 -6.45 -0.11 -2.90
N HIS A 53 -6.52 -1.35 -3.35
CA HIS A 53 -6.01 -1.74 -4.65
C HIS A 53 -6.68 -0.94 -5.77
N LYS A 54 -8.00 -0.83 -5.72
CA LYS A 54 -8.75 -0.06 -6.73
C LYS A 54 -8.38 1.42 -6.71
N GLU A 55 -8.26 2.00 -5.53
CA GLU A 55 -7.91 3.40 -5.39
C GLU A 55 -6.52 3.68 -5.94
N LEU A 56 -5.56 2.83 -5.62
CA LEU A 56 -4.19 3.00 -6.12
C LEU A 56 -4.12 2.86 -7.63
N LEU A 57 -4.86 1.93 -8.21
CA LEU A 57 -4.91 1.77 -9.65
C LEU A 57 -5.46 3.01 -10.35
N SER A 58 -6.35 3.74 -9.70
CA SER A 58 -6.94 4.93 -10.30
C SER A 58 -5.95 6.09 -10.43
N TYR A 59 -4.84 6.04 -9.71
CA TYR A 59 -3.80 7.06 -9.83
C TYR A 59 -2.76 6.74 -10.90
N LEU A 60 -2.80 5.55 -11.43
CA LEU A 60 -1.89 5.12 -12.47
C LEU A 60 -2.51 5.32 -13.85
#